data_d6edfa53d36d770506b7525a5de2440c
#
_entry.id   d6edfa53d36d770506b7525a5de2440c
#
_cell.length_a   1.000
_cell.length_b   1.000
_cell.length_c   1.000
_cell.angle_alpha   90.00
_cell.angle_beta   90.00
_cell.angle_gamma   90.00
#
_symmetry.space_group_name_H-M   'P 1'
#
loop_
_entity.id
_entity.type
_entity.pdbx_description
1 polymer ?
#
loop_
_entity_poly.entity_id
_entity_poly.type
_entity_poly.pdbx_seq_one_letter_code
_entity_poly.pdbx_strand_id
1 'polypeptide(L)'
;MDRSFCIAPMMARTDKHFRYLVRQLTKKAVLFTEMIHTNSILFGNRNKLDEYFQIENPIVLQLGGNDPESLSKVCQMAENYNYDEINLNLGCPSPKVKSGNFGAALMNHPEIVQRCLVAMQENSSKTISVKIRLGINDNDIDESLDDFIYQLSETGIKVFYVHARKAILDKLSPKDNREIPPLNYARVKKLKKDFPNLEIIINGGINDYFNQKKEFSELDGIMIGREAYSYPRKLQNIDSNFYGIADANRSLSDITKNMFDYFETLENQNDMKKGLIHMHGLYNGLKNAKK
;
A
#
# COMPACT_ATOMS: atom_id res chain seq x y z
N MET A 1 -8.17 -4.37 -12.39
CA MET A 1 -7.81 -5.08 -11.12
C MET A 1 -8.93 -4.81 -10.11
N ASP A 2 -9.37 -5.80 -9.36
CA ASP A 2 -10.37 -5.63 -8.27
C ASP A 2 -9.65 -5.23 -6.97
N ARG A 3 -10.00 -4.06 -6.42
CA ARG A 3 -9.37 -3.45 -5.24
C ARG A 3 -10.23 -3.55 -3.96
N SER A 4 -11.20 -4.46 -3.96
CA SER A 4 -12.10 -4.67 -2.80
C SER A 4 -11.34 -4.87 -1.48
N PHE A 5 -10.15 -5.52 -1.53
CA PHE A 5 -9.29 -5.67 -0.37
C PHE A 5 -7.80 -5.54 -0.71
N CYS A 6 -7.08 -4.68 0.01
CA CYS A 6 -5.68 -4.35 -0.24
C CYS A 6 -4.83 -4.45 1.03
N ILE A 7 -3.56 -4.83 0.86
CA ILE A 7 -2.54 -4.78 1.91
C ILE A 7 -1.65 -3.56 1.69
N ALA A 8 -1.65 -2.65 2.65
CA ALA A 8 -0.95 -1.37 2.55
C ALA A 8 0.58 -1.52 2.47
N PRO A 9 1.27 -0.65 1.72
CA PRO A 9 2.73 -0.58 1.71
C PRO A 9 3.27 -0.22 3.11
N MET A 10 4.21 -1.02 3.62
CA MET A 10 4.81 -0.84 4.94
C MET A 10 6.31 -1.10 4.89
N MET A 11 7.12 -0.05 5.13
CA MET A 11 8.59 -0.18 5.19
C MET A 11 9.03 -1.23 6.20
N ALA A 12 10.02 -2.02 5.83
CA ALA A 12 10.56 -3.17 6.57
C ALA A 12 9.51 -4.26 6.93
N ARG A 13 8.43 -4.34 6.15
CA ARG A 13 7.34 -5.30 6.41
C ARG A 13 6.76 -5.92 5.13
N THR A 14 6.43 -5.11 4.12
CA THR A 14 5.82 -5.63 2.88
C THR A 14 6.86 -5.91 1.80
N ASP A 15 8.00 -6.48 2.22
CA ASP A 15 9.01 -7.03 1.34
C ASP A 15 8.50 -8.32 0.65
N LYS A 16 9.30 -8.85 -0.26
CA LYS A 16 8.95 -10.06 -1.02
C LYS A 16 8.59 -11.26 -0.14
N HIS A 17 9.23 -11.41 1.02
CA HIS A 17 9.02 -12.57 1.91
C HIS A 17 7.66 -12.50 2.60
N PHE A 18 7.25 -11.31 3.06
CA PHE A 18 5.90 -11.12 3.62
C PHE A 18 4.82 -11.26 2.54
N ARG A 19 5.05 -10.73 1.34
CA ARG A 19 4.10 -10.86 0.23
C ARG A 19 3.93 -12.33 -0.17
N TYR A 20 5.02 -13.10 -0.23
CA TYR A 20 4.97 -14.54 -0.44
C TYR A 20 4.12 -15.24 0.64
N LEU A 21 4.35 -14.92 1.93
CA LEU A 21 3.55 -15.43 3.03
C LEU A 21 2.06 -15.09 2.85
N VAL A 22 1.72 -13.85 2.51
CA VAL A 22 0.32 -13.44 2.31
C VAL A 22 -0.34 -14.22 1.18
N ARG A 23 0.39 -14.55 0.10
CA ARG A 23 -0.14 -15.39 -0.99
C ARG A 23 -0.42 -16.83 -0.60
N GLN A 24 0.14 -17.30 0.49
CA GLN A 24 -0.29 -18.57 1.07
C GLN A 24 -1.70 -18.50 1.70
N LEU A 25 -2.16 -17.29 2.04
CA LEU A 25 -3.40 -17.02 2.79
C LEU A 25 -4.54 -16.53 1.92
N THR A 26 -4.25 -15.73 0.90
CA THR A 26 -5.24 -15.16 -0.04
C THR A 26 -4.67 -15.09 -1.45
N LYS A 27 -5.49 -15.40 -2.45
CA LYS A 27 -5.14 -15.36 -3.87
C LYS A 27 -5.40 -14.01 -4.51
N LYS A 28 -6.35 -13.23 -3.95
CA LYS A 28 -6.92 -12.04 -4.62
C LYS A 28 -6.63 -10.71 -3.94
N ALA A 29 -6.29 -10.68 -2.64
CA ALA A 29 -5.94 -9.42 -1.99
C ALA A 29 -4.84 -8.70 -2.78
N VAL A 30 -5.03 -7.41 -3.06
CA VAL A 30 -4.04 -6.59 -3.75
C VAL A 30 -2.87 -6.32 -2.81
N LEU A 31 -1.67 -6.73 -3.22
CA LEU A 31 -0.44 -6.52 -2.45
C LEU A 31 0.27 -5.25 -2.92
N PHE A 32 1.01 -4.65 -2.03
CA PHE A 32 1.89 -3.52 -2.34
C PHE A 32 3.33 -3.87 -2.01
N THR A 33 4.26 -3.40 -2.84
CA THR A 33 5.67 -3.36 -2.46
C THR A 33 5.86 -2.40 -1.28
N GLU A 34 7.03 -2.40 -0.66
CA GLU A 34 7.45 -1.25 0.13
C GLU A 34 7.56 -0.02 -0.78
N MET A 35 7.56 1.19 -0.19
CA MET A 35 7.83 2.39 -0.97
C MET A 35 9.29 2.41 -1.44
N ILE A 36 9.52 2.39 -2.74
CA ILE A 36 10.85 2.46 -3.36
C ILE A 36 11.06 3.88 -3.91
N HIS A 37 12.11 4.54 -3.47
CA HIS A 37 12.44 5.87 -4.00
C HIS A 37 13.06 5.74 -5.40
N THR A 38 12.66 6.60 -6.35
CA THR A 38 13.13 6.56 -7.73
C THR A 38 14.65 6.55 -7.85
N ASN A 39 15.37 7.40 -7.09
CA ASN A 39 16.84 7.42 -7.10
C ASN A 39 17.47 6.09 -6.65
N SER A 40 16.79 5.32 -5.82
CA SER A 40 17.24 4.01 -5.38
C SER A 40 17.23 2.98 -6.52
N ILE A 41 16.36 3.17 -7.50
CA ILE A 41 16.26 2.35 -8.72
C ILE A 41 17.26 2.85 -9.77
N LEU A 42 17.28 4.16 -10.02
CA LEU A 42 18.06 4.77 -11.10
C LEU A 42 19.58 4.75 -10.82
N PHE A 43 19.98 5.01 -9.58
CA PHE A 43 21.38 5.21 -9.19
C PHE A 43 21.89 4.19 -8.15
N GLY A 44 21.01 3.33 -7.66
CA GLY A 44 21.32 2.29 -6.68
C GLY A 44 21.27 0.89 -7.29
N ASN A 45 20.72 -0.03 -6.54
CA ASN A 45 20.51 -1.40 -6.99
C ASN A 45 19.25 -1.52 -7.83
N ARG A 46 19.39 -1.72 -9.15
CA ARG A 46 18.27 -1.91 -10.10
C ARG A 46 17.43 -3.15 -9.80
N ASN A 47 18.02 -4.15 -9.13
CA ASN A 47 17.31 -5.39 -8.75
C ASN A 47 16.14 -5.16 -7.78
N LYS A 48 15.92 -3.93 -7.31
CA LYS A 48 14.75 -3.61 -6.49
C LYS A 48 13.41 -3.74 -7.22
N LEU A 49 13.40 -3.67 -8.55
CA LEU A 49 12.22 -3.98 -9.36
C LEU A 49 12.05 -5.49 -9.57
N ASP A 50 13.13 -6.26 -9.44
CA ASP A 50 13.13 -7.73 -9.56
C ASP A 50 12.72 -8.45 -8.27
N GLU A 51 12.54 -7.70 -7.17
CA GLU A 51 12.19 -8.26 -5.86
C GLU A 51 10.71 -8.66 -5.78
N TYR A 52 10.16 -9.27 -6.85
CA TYR A 52 8.82 -9.83 -6.78
C TYR A 52 8.78 -11.24 -7.41
N PHE A 53 7.79 -12.04 -7.01
CA PHE A 53 7.55 -13.36 -7.56
C PHE A 53 6.28 -13.36 -8.42
N GLN A 54 6.25 -14.13 -9.50
CA GLN A 54 5.08 -14.24 -10.39
C GLN A 54 3.79 -14.64 -9.64
N ILE A 55 3.91 -15.29 -8.49
CA ILE A 55 2.76 -15.67 -7.66
C ILE A 55 2.16 -14.51 -6.86
N GLU A 56 2.82 -13.33 -6.80
CA GLU A 56 2.39 -12.21 -5.96
C GLU A 56 1.24 -11.39 -6.54
N ASN A 57 0.90 -11.56 -7.82
CA ASN A 57 -0.20 -10.82 -8.44
C ASN A 57 -1.57 -11.16 -7.80
N PRO A 58 -2.44 -10.16 -7.65
CA PRO A 58 -2.25 -8.77 -8.05
C PRO A 58 -1.30 -7.99 -7.13
N ILE A 59 -0.35 -7.25 -7.73
CA ILE A 59 0.68 -6.49 -6.99
C ILE A 59 0.85 -5.07 -7.54
N VAL A 60 1.02 -4.11 -6.63
CA VAL A 60 1.23 -2.69 -6.91
C VAL A 60 2.65 -2.29 -6.54
N LEU A 61 3.38 -1.71 -7.49
CA LEU A 61 4.68 -1.06 -7.23
C LEU A 61 4.44 0.32 -6.62
N GLN A 62 4.87 0.55 -5.38
CA GLN A 62 4.77 1.90 -4.80
C GLN A 62 6.08 2.67 -4.93
N LEU A 63 6.02 3.83 -5.57
CA LEU A 63 7.14 4.75 -5.78
C LEU A 63 7.07 5.95 -4.84
N GLY A 64 8.25 6.42 -4.41
CA GLY A 64 8.45 7.72 -3.78
C GLY A 64 9.36 8.57 -4.66
N GLY A 65 9.00 9.83 -4.83
CA GLY A 65 9.75 10.79 -5.63
C GLY A 65 8.92 12.05 -5.86
N ASN A 66 9.56 13.09 -6.39
CA ASN A 66 8.97 14.39 -6.71
C ASN A 66 9.49 14.97 -8.03
N ASP A 67 10.30 14.20 -8.74
CA ASP A 67 10.86 14.60 -10.03
C ASP A 67 10.18 13.83 -11.17
N PRO A 68 9.47 14.54 -12.09
CA PRO A 68 8.73 13.91 -13.18
C PRO A 68 9.63 13.04 -14.09
N GLU A 69 10.85 13.49 -14.38
CA GLU A 69 11.77 12.76 -15.27
C GLU A 69 12.22 11.43 -14.65
N SER A 70 12.57 11.45 -13.35
CA SER A 70 12.95 10.24 -12.62
C SER A 70 11.79 9.25 -12.51
N LEU A 71 10.57 9.73 -12.25
CA LEU A 71 9.37 8.91 -12.19
C LEU A 71 9.04 8.29 -13.55
N SER A 72 9.11 9.07 -14.63
CA SER A 72 8.95 8.60 -16.01
C SER A 72 9.90 7.46 -16.33
N LYS A 73 11.21 7.65 -16.08
CA LYS A 73 12.23 6.61 -16.34
C LYS A 73 11.95 5.31 -15.56
N VAL A 74 11.56 5.44 -14.29
CA VAL A 74 11.24 4.26 -13.47
C VAL A 74 9.95 3.57 -13.96
N CYS A 75 8.94 4.32 -14.40
CA CYS A 75 7.74 3.76 -15.01
C CYS A 75 8.06 2.97 -16.29
N GLN A 76 8.90 3.51 -17.18
CA GLN A 76 9.38 2.78 -18.37
C GLN A 76 10.12 1.49 -18.01
N MET A 77 10.98 1.53 -16.98
CA MET A 77 11.65 0.33 -16.50
C MET A 77 10.66 -0.70 -15.96
N ALA A 78 9.63 -0.24 -15.23
CA ALA A 78 8.60 -1.10 -14.62
C ALA A 78 7.70 -1.81 -15.66
N GLU A 79 7.67 -1.36 -16.92
CA GLU A 79 6.96 -2.07 -18.01
C GLU A 79 7.54 -3.48 -18.26
N ASN A 80 8.81 -3.69 -17.98
CA ASN A 80 9.45 -5.01 -18.13
C ASN A 80 9.09 -5.99 -17.01
N TYR A 81 8.30 -5.55 -16.02
CA TYR A 81 7.92 -6.35 -14.85
C TYR A 81 6.39 -6.48 -14.79
N ASN A 82 5.92 -7.60 -14.25
CA ASN A 82 4.50 -7.92 -14.22
C ASN A 82 3.77 -7.28 -13.01
N TYR A 83 4.02 -6.00 -12.72
CA TYR A 83 3.19 -5.23 -11.80
C TYR A 83 1.85 -4.90 -12.45
N ASP A 84 0.76 -4.95 -11.66
CA ASP A 84 -0.60 -4.63 -12.14
C ASP A 84 -0.88 -3.13 -12.11
N GLU A 85 -0.17 -2.39 -11.26
CA GLU A 85 -0.38 -0.96 -11.03
C GLU A 85 0.91 -0.32 -10.50
N ILE A 86 1.10 0.98 -10.79
CA ILE A 86 2.16 1.81 -10.20
C ILE A 86 1.50 2.89 -9.34
N ASN A 87 1.91 3.00 -8.08
CA ASN A 87 1.32 3.91 -7.10
C ASN A 87 2.33 4.98 -6.67
N LEU A 88 1.95 6.25 -6.71
CA LEU A 88 2.76 7.33 -6.15
C LEU A 88 2.41 7.55 -4.66
N ASN A 89 3.43 7.53 -3.80
CA ASN A 89 3.24 7.80 -2.38
C ASN A 89 3.15 9.31 -2.11
N LEU A 90 2.00 9.75 -1.64
CA LEU A 90 1.71 11.12 -1.20
C LEU A 90 1.24 11.16 0.26
N GLY A 91 1.55 10.13 1.06
CA GLY A 91 1.02 10.01 2.42
C GLY A 91 2.05 9.71 3.52
N CYS A 92 3.30 9.43 3.18
CA CYS A 92 4.34 9.11 4.15
C CYS A 92 4.87 10.38 4.85
N PRO A 93 4.77 10.48 6.22
CA PRO A 93 5.20 11.66 6.96
C PRO A 93 6.60 11.50 7.57
N SER A 94 7.43 10.54 7.10
CA SER A 94 8.71 10.29 7.76
C SER A 94 9.72 11.44 7.55
N PRO A 95 10.62 11.70 8.51
CA PRO A 95 11.62 12.78 8.39
C PRO A 95 12.48 12.65 7.14
N LYS A 96 12.90 11.45 6.77
CA LYS A 96 13.68 11.20 5.55
C LYS A 96 12.89 11.52 4.28
N VAL A 97 11.59 11.27 4.28
CA VAL A 97 10.70 11.57 3.17
C VAL A 97 10.47 13.08 3.08
N LYS A 98 10.25 13.73 4.21
CA LYS A 98 10.11 15.19 4.30
C LYS A 98 11.37 15.91 3.83
N SER A 99 12.57 15.51 4.29
CA SER A 99 13.83 16.13 3.86
C SER A 99 14.10 15.96 2.35
N GLY A 100 13.56 14.92 1.73
CA GLY A 100 13.59 14.71 0.29
C GLY A 100 12.46 15.39 -0.48
N ASN A 101 11.61 16.17 0.18
CA ASN A 101 10.44 16.86 -0.40
C ASN A 101 9.49 15.94 -1.19
N PHE A 102 9.25 14.71 -0.73
CA PHE A 102 8.28 13.79 -1.33
C PHE A 102 7.30 13.21 -0.29
N GLY A 103 6.45 12.27 -0.67
CA GLY A 103 5.44 11.71 0.22
C GLY A 103 4.39 12.74 0.65
N ALA A 104 4.05 12.79 1.95
CA ALA A 104 2.98 13.66 2.44
C ALA A 104 3.25 15.16 2.23
N ALA A 105 4.51 15.59 2.18
CA ALA A 105 4.86 16.98 1.92
C ALA A 105 4.36 17.48 0.56
N LEU A 106 4.25 16.59 -0.42
CA LEU A 106 3.74 16.93 -1.76
C LEU A 106 2.26 17.28 -1.80
N MET A 107 1.50 17.00 -0.75
CA MET A 107 0.08 17.42 -0.71
C MET A 107 -0.08 18.96 -0.67
N ASN A 108 0.99 19.72 -0.35
CA ASN A 108 1.00 21.19 -0.47
C ASN A 108 1.44 21.68 -1.87
N HIS A 109 1.80 20.77 -2.77
CA HIS A 109 2.37 21.09 -4.07
C HIS A 109 1.65 20.31 -5.18
N PRO A 110 0.33 20.49 -5.36
CA PRO A 110 -0.46 19.77 -6.34
C PRO A 110 0.09 19.93 -7.77
N GLU A 111 0.65 21.09 -8.10
CA GLU A 111 1.26 21.38 -9.40
C GLU A 111 2.49 20.50 -9.71
N ILE A 112 3.26 20.13 -8.69
CA ILE A 112 4.37 19.18 -8.82
C ILE A 112 3.81 17.77 -9.02
N VAL A 113 2.80 17.41 -8.21
CA VAL A 113 2.16 16.08 -8.30
C VAL A 113 1.52 15.86 -9.66
N GLN A 114 0.80 16.85 -10.19
CA GLN A 114 0.20 16.78 -11.52
C GLN A 114 1.25 16.48 -12.59
N ARG A 115 2.38 17.22 -12.61
CA ARG A 115 3.47 16.96 -13.56
C ARG A 115 4.05 15.55 -13.40
N CYS A 116 4.22 15.09 -12.16
CA CYS A 116 4.67 13.72 -11.90
C CYS A 116 3.69 12.68 -12.45
N LEU A 117 2.39 12.85 -12.20
CA LEU A 117 1.36 11.91 -12.63
C LEU A 117 1.23 11.86 -14.16
N VAL A 118 1.26 13.00 -14.84
CA VAL A 118 1.27 13.05 -16.30
C VAL A 118 2.49 12.32 -16.86
N ALA A 119 3.69 12.60 -16.34
CA ALA A 119 4.91 11.94 -16.78
C ALA A 119 4.89 10.42 -16.53
N MET A 120 4.28 9.96 -15.44
CA MET A 120 4.10 8.53 -15.16
C MET A 120 3.13 7.87 -16.14
N GLN A 121 1.99 8.51 -16.43
CA GLN A 121 0.97 8.00 -17.34
C GLN A 121 1.45 7.93 -18.80
N GLU A 122 2.18 8.93 -19.25
CA GLU A 122 2.75 8.97 -20.61
C GLU A 122 3.80 7.88 -20.86
N ASN A 123 4.37 7.33 -19.78
CA ASN A 123 5.49 6.40 -19.84
C ASN A 123 5.19 5.02 -19.23
N SER A 124 3.91 4.71 -19.03
CA SER A 124 3.46 3.40 -18.58
C SER A 124 2.08 3.05 -19.12
N SER A 125 1.92 1.80 -19.53
CA SER A 125 0.62 1.22 -19.88
C SER A 125 -0.19 0.78 -18.65
N LYS A 126 0.46 0.75 -17.48
CA LYS A 126 -0.14 0.31 -16.22
C LYS A 126 -1.01 1.41 -15.62
N THR A 127 -2.02 1.01 -14.83
CA THR A 127 -2.79 1.98 -14.05
C THR A 127 -1.87 2.77 -13.12
N ILE A 128 -1.94 4.10 -13.17
CA ILE A 128 -1.28 4.97 -12.20
C ILE A 128 -2.29 5.37 -11.13
N SER A 129 -1.87 5.27 -9.87
CA SER A 129 -2.70 5.59 -8.70
C SER A 129 -1.92 6.40 -7.66
N VAL A 130 -2.61 6.92 -6.67
CA VAL A 130 -1.99 7.68 -5.58
C VAL A 130 -2.41 7.16 -4.21
N LYS A 131 -1.49 7.24 -3.23
CA LYS A 131 -1.83 6.96 -1.82
C LYS A 131 -1.60 8.20 -0.98
N ILE A 132 -2.69 8.76 -0.45
CA ILE A 132 -2.77 10.06 0.20
C ILE A 132 -3.17 9.97 1.68
N ARG A 133 -3.17 11.12 2.34
CA ARG A 133 -3.82 11.40 3.62
C ARG A 133 -4.96 12.40 3.44
N LEU A 134 -5.70 12.70 4.52
CA LEU A 134 -6.77 13.72 4.48
C LEU A 134 -6.25 15.17 4.41
N GLY A 135 -4.97 15.36 4.56
CA GLY A 135 -4.30 16.65 4.58
C GLY A 135 -3.03 16.58 5.44
N ILE A 136 -2.33 17.69 5.55
CA ILE A 136 -1.10 17.82 6.35
C ILE A 136 -1.20 18.98 7.34
N ASN A 137 -0.57 18.83 8.50
CA ASN A 137 -0.52 19.82 9.57
C ASN A 137 -1.92 20.42 9.88
N ASP A 138 -2.02 21.74 9.82
CA ASP A 138 -3.25 22.48 10.13
C ASP A 138 -4.13 22.76 8.91
N ASN A 139 -3.77 22.22 7.71
CA ASN A 139 -4.60 22.39 6.51
C ASN A 139 -6.04 21.96 6.77
N ASP A 140 -6.97 22.70 6.22
CA ASP A 140 -8.37 22.28 6.16
C ASP A 140 -8.50 20.96 5.41
N ILE A 141 -9.31 20.06 5.97
CA ILE A 141 -9.51 18.73 5.36
C ILE A 141 -10.74 18.69 4.44
N ASP A 142 -11.52 19.74 4.40
CA ASP A 142 -12.70 19.81 3.52
C ASP A 142 -12.31 20.45 2.18
N GLU A 143 -12.17 21.75 2.14
CA GLU A 143 -11.92 22.47 0.90
C GLU A 143 -10.57 22.12 0.27
N SER A 144 -9.48 22.16 1.04
CA SER A 144 -8.14 21.90 0.48
C SER A 144 -7.93 20.44 0.02
N LEU A 145 -8.60 19.48 0.64
CA LEU A 145 -8.56 18.10 0.16
C LEU A 145 -9.39 17.92 -1.12
N ASP A 146 -10.57 18.52 -1.19
CA ASP A 146 -11.42 18.43 -2.39
C ASP A 146 -10.73 19.08 -3.58
N ASP A 147 -10.11 20.25 -3.39
CA ASP A 147 -9.30 20.90 -4.43
C ASP A 147 -8.13 20.06 -4.88
N PHE A 148 -7.42 19.44 -3.94
CA PHE A 148 -6.30 18.55 -4.25
C PHE A 148 -6.74 17.35 -5.07
N ILE A 149 -7.82 16.67 -4.67
CA ILE A 149 -8.39 15.53 -5.41
C ILE A 149 -8.87 15.97 -6.80
N TYR A 150 -9.57 17.11 -6.89
CA TYR A 150 -10.02 17.65 -8.16
C TYR A 150 -8.85 17.88 -9.11
N GLN A 151 -7.83 18.59 -8.68
CA GLN A 151 -6.65 18.88 -9.50
C GLN A 151 -5.93 17.62 -9.97
N LEU A 152 -5.84 16.59 -9.13
CA LEU A 152 -5.22 15.32 -9.53
C LEU A 152 -6.11 14.54 -10.51
N SER A 153 -7.42 14.56 -10.31
CA SER A 153 -8.36 13.85 -11.19
C SER A 153 -8.37 14.42 -12.61
N GLU A 154 -8.11 15.73 -12.78
CA GLU A 154 -7.97 16.38 -14.09
C GLU A 154 -6.77 15.83 -14.90
N THR A 155 -5.76 15.23 -14.24
CA THR A 155 -4.69 14.52 -14.96
C THR A 155 -5.12 13.16 -15.51
N GLY A 156 -6.35 12.71 -15.25
CA GLY A 156 -6.86 11.40 -15.65
C GLY A 156 -6.72 10.30 -14.60
N ILE A 157 -6.12 10.58 -13.42
CA ILE A 157 -6.03 9.63 -12.31
C ILE A 157 -7.42 9.31 -11.77
N LYS A 158 -7.71 8.02 -11.59
CA LYS A 158 -9.00 7.52 -11.10
C LYS A 158 -8.93 6.82 -9.75
N VAL A 159 -7.76 6.35 -9.30
CA VAL A 159 -7.62 5.46 -8.15
C VAL A 159 -6.88 6.16 -7.02
N PHE A 160 -7.55 6.28 -5.87
CA PHE A 160 -7.06 6.95 -4.66
C PHE A 160 -7.14 6.03 -3.44
N TYR A 161 -6.00 5.74 -2.83
CA TYR A 161 -5.93 5.06 -1.53
C TYR A 161 -5.82 6.11 -0.42
N VAL A 162 -6.87 6.27 0.37
CA VAL A 162 -7.01 7.38 1.31
C VAL A 162 -6.81 6.91 2.75
N HIS A 163 -5.69 7.31 3.38
CA HIS A 163 -5.51 7.09 4.82
C HIS A 163 -6.35 8.12 5.58
N ALA A 164 -7.37 7.65 6.31
CA ALA A 164 -8.38 8.45 6.99
C ALA A 164 -7.85 9.27 8.20
N ARG A 165 -6.63 9.81 8.08
CA ARG A 165 -5.96 10.69 9.06
C ARG A 165 -5.18 11.78 8.36
N LYS A 166 -5.04 12.94 9.01
CA LYS A 166 -4.03 13.94 8.61
C LYS A 166 -2.61 13.42 8.86
N ALA A 167 -1.63 14.03 8.22
CA ALA A 167 -0.22 13.86 8.54
C ALA A 167 0.31 15.11 9.24
N ILE A 168 0.93 14.95 10.40
CA ILE A 168 1.60 16.03 11.14
C ILE A 168 3.11 15.88 10.92
N LEU A 169 3.67 16.76 10.09
CA LEU A 169 5.02 16.58 9.56
C LEU A 169 6.13 17.01 10.53
N ASP A 170 5.85 17.99 11.40
CA ASP A 170 6.89 18.64 12.20
C ASP A 170 6.93 18.20 13.66
N LYS A 171 5.86 17.58 14.16
CA LYS A 171 5.69 17.33 15.59
C LYS A 171 5.54 15.86 15.94
N LEU A 172 5.26 14.98 14.96
CA LEU A 172 4.96 13.60 15.24
C LEU A 172 5.88 12.63 14.48
N SER A 173 6.31 11.58 15.16
CA SER A 173 7.00 10.47 14.51
C SER A 173 6.08 9.75 13.52
N PRO A 174 6.62 8.93 12.58
CA PRO A 174 5.80 8.11 11.70
C PRO A 174 4.87 7.14 12.45
N LYS A 175 5.26 6.70 13.65
CA LYS A 175 4.42 5.86 14.53
C LYS A 175 3.24 6.68 15.05
N ASP A 176 3.53 7.83 15.65
CA ASP A 176 2.51 8.70 16.25
C ASP A 176 1.53 9.24 15.20
N ASN A 177 1.99 9.52 13.99
CA ASN A 177 1.16 9.89 12.84
C ASN A 177 0.14 8.80 12.41
N ARG A 178 0.27 7.58 12.91
CA ARG A 178 -0.70 6.50 12.69
C ARG A 178 -1.66 6.29 13.86
N GLU A 179 -1.45 7.01 14.96
CA GLU A 179 -2.18 6.80 16.22
C GLU A 179 -2.85 8.08 16.74
N ILE A 180 -2.12 9.19 16.78
CA ILE A 180 -2.57 10.44 17.41
C ILE A 180 -3.56 11.24 16.57
N PRO A 181 -3.32 11.57 15.27
CA PRO A 181 -4.34 12.27 14.50
C PRO A 181 -5.64 11.43 14.44
N PRO A 182 -6.82 12.03 14.68
CA PRO A 182 -8.05 11.26 14.71
C PRO A 182 -8.36 10.63 13.36
N LEU A 183 -9.01 9.46 13.40
CA LEU A 183 -9.60 8.85 12.21
C LEU A 183 -10.86 9.63 11.83
N ASN A 184 -11.00 9.92 10.52
CA ASN A 184 -12.19 10.56 9.98
C ASN A 184 -12.71 9.77 8.76
N TYR A 185 -13.42 8.69 9.03
CA TYR A 185 -14.02 7.86 7.98
C TYR A 185 -15.16 8.60 7.26
N ALA A 186 -15.92 9.44 7.97
CA ALA A 186 -16.97 10.25 7.38
C ALA A 186 -16.43 11.15 6.26
N ARG A 187 -15.22 11.71 6.44
CA ARG A 187 -14.58 12.52 5.41
C ARG A 187 -14.22 11.72 4.15
N VAL A 188 -13.75 10.47 4.31
CA VAL A 188 -13.47 9.60 3.16
C VAL A 188 -14.74 9.21 2.42
N LYS A 189 -15.82 8.93 3.15
CA LYS A 189 -17.14 8.66 2.56
C LYS A 189 -17.70 9.87 1.81
N LYS A 190 -17.56 11.07 2.39
CA LYS A 190 -17.93 12.32 1.72
C LYS A 190 -17.13 12.47 0.41
N LEU A 191 -15.83 12.17 0.40
CA LEU A 191 -15.00 12.23 -0.80
C LEU A 191 -15.57 11.36 -1.93
N LYS A 192 -15.93 10.11 -1.63
CA LYS A 192 -16.55 9.21 -2.61
C LYS A 192 -17.88 9.75 -3.14
N LYS A 193 -18.67 10.37 -2.28
CA LYS A 193 -19.95 10.98 -2.67
C LYS A 193 -19.75 12.19 -3.59
N ASP A 194 -18.76 13.02 -3.30
CA ASP A 194 -18.46 14.23 -4.08
C ASP A 194 -17.75 13.88 -5.40
N PHE A 195 -16.98 12.79 -5.43
CA PHE A 195 -16.28 12.30 -6.61
C PHE A 195 -16.68 10.86 -6.98
N PRO A 196 -17.94 10.61 -7.40
CA PRO A 196 -18.48 9.27 -7.60
C PRO A 196 -17.76 8.44 -8.67
N ASN A 197 -17.12 9.11 -9.63
CA ASN A 197 -16.38 8.49 -10.74
C ASN A 197 -14.94 8.07 -10.35
N LEU A 198 -14.48 8.41 -9.15
CA LEU A 198 -13.17 7.99 -8.66
C LEU A 198 -13.29 6.70 -7.84
N GLU A 199 -12.30 5.85 -7.95
CA GLU A 199 -12.12 4.68 -7.08
C GLU A 199 -11.45 5.12 -5.77
N ILE A 200 -12.19 5.05 -4.66
CA ILE A 200 -11.73 5.47 -3.34
C ILE A 200 -11.59 4.26 -2.42
N ILE A 201 -10.37 3.89 -2.11
CA ILE A 201 -10.03 2.78 -1.21
C ILE A 201 -9.64 3.34 0.16
N ILE A 202 -10.39 2.99 1.20
CA ILE A 202 -10.16 3.48 2.55
C ILE A 202 -9.03 2.73 3.26
N ASN A 203 -8.20 3.49 3.99
CA ASN A 203 -7.14 2.97 4.84
C ASN A 203 -7.11 3.68 6.20
N GLY A 204 -6.61 3.02 7.22
CA GLY A 204 -6.34 3.59 8.55
C GLY A 204 -7.20 3.01 9.67
N GLY A 205 -6.54 2.42 10.68
CA GLY A 205 -7.20 1.90 11.89
C GLY A 205 -8.16 0.72 11.70
N ILE A 206 -8.25 0.18 10.50
CA ILE A 206 -9.16 -0.92 10.16
C ILE A 206 -8.57 -2.22 10.69
N ASN A 207 -9.27 -2.89 11.61
CA ASN A 207 -8.85 -4.13 12.28
C ASN A 207 -9.95 -5.20 12.32
N ASP A 208 -11.21 -4.80 12.21
CA ASP A 208 -12.38 -5.68 12.09
C ASP A 208 -13.03 -5.52 10.71
N TYR A 209 -12.22 -5.77 9.68
CA TYR A 209 -12.59 -5.50 8.28
C TYR A 209 -13.74 -6.36 7.77
N PHE A 210 -14.02 -7.51 8.37
CA PHE A 210 -15.19 -8.31 8.02
C PHE A 210 -16.51 -7.60 8.39
N ASN A 211 -16.59 -7.05 9.60
CA ASN A 211 -17.73 -6.26 10.03
C ASN A 211 -17.72 -4.86 9.39
N GLN A 212 -16.55 -4.24 9.29
CA GLN A 212 -16.37 -2.91 8.69
C GLN A 212 -16.60 -2.89 7.16
N LYS A 213 -16.56 -4.03 6.49
CA LYS A 213 -16.95 -4.13 5.06
C LYS A 213 -18.34 -3.53 4.82
N LYS A 214 -19.30 -3.80 5.71
CA LYS A 214 -20.65 -3.22 5.62
C LYS A 214 -20.65 -1.72 5.87
N GLU A 215 -19.85 -1.26 6.83
CA GLU A 215 -19.69 0.17 7.13
C GLU A 215 -19.12 0.95 5.93
N PHE A 216 -18.22 0.33 5.15
CA PHE A 216 -17.54 0.95 4.01
C PHE A 216 -18.09 0.51 2.66
N SER A 217 -19.33 -0.02 2.61
CA SER A 217 -19.93 -0.57 1.37
C SER A 217 -20.15 0.47 0.26
N GLU A 218 -20.14 1.76 0.57
CA GLU A 218 -20.19 2.86 -0.39
C GLU A 218 -18.85 3.20 -1.04
N LEU A 219 -17.74 2.65 -0.50
CA LEU A 219 -16.38 2.82 -1.01
C LEU A 219 -15.99 1.65 -1.91
N ASP A 220 -14.98 1.84 -2.74
CA ASP A 220 -14.57 0.84 -3.73
C ASP A 220 -13.65 -0.23 -3.16
N GLY A 221 -13.18 -0.07 -1.92
CA GLY A 221 -12.36 -1.08 -1.27
C GLY A 221 -11.82 -0.67 0.09
N ILE A 222 -11.22 -1.64 0.76
CA ILE A 222 -10.61 -1.52 2.08
C ILE A 222 -9.13 -1.85 1.98
N MET A 223 -8.28 -0.99 2.56
CA MET A 223 -6.86 -1.26 2.69
C MET A 223 -6.46 -1.38 4.15
N ILE A 224 -5.86 -2.51 4.54
CA ILE A 224 -5.33 -2.74 5.89
C ILE A 224 -3.80 -2.75 5.90
N GLY A 225 -3.19 -2.40 7.02
CA GLY A 225 -1.74 -2.43 7.18
C GLY A 225 -1.31 -3.31 8.35
N ARG A 226 -1.14 -2.71 9.52
CA ARG A 226 -0.61 -3.36 10.72
C ARG A 226 -1.39 -4.61 11.13
N GLU A 227 -2.69 -4.63 10.92
CA GLU A 227 -3.53 -5.79 11.24
C GLU A 227 -3.13 -7.01 10.40
N ALA A 228 -2.91 -6.83 9.08
CA ALA A 228 -2.44 -7.90 8.21
C ALA A 228 -1.08 -8.47 8.67
N TYR A 229 -0.17 -7.59 9.12
CA TYR A 229 1.14 -7.99 9.58
C TYR A 229 1.12 -8.69 10.94
N SER A 230 0.30 -8.19 11.86
CA SER A 230 0.22 -8.72 13.23
C SER A 230 -0.60 -10.01 13.33
N TYR A 231 -1.61 -10.17 12.47
CA TYR A 231 -2.52 -11.31 12.49
C TYR A 231 -2.77 -11.86 11.08
N PRO A 232 -1.73 -12.28 10.35
CA PRO A 232 -1.86 -12.67 8.94
C PRO A 232 -2.86 -13.82 8.72
N ARG A 233 -3.05 -14.74 9.67
CA ARG A 233 -4.05 -15.82 9.55
C ARG A 233 -5.47 -15.33 9.33
N LYS A 234 -5.82 -14.13 9.80
CA LYS A 234 -7.14 -13.55 9.52
C LYS A 234 -7.38 -13.31 8.03
N LEU A 235 -6.33 -13.32 7.21
CA LEU A 235 -6.44 -13.15 5.76
C LEU A 235 -6.96 -14.40 5.02
N GLN A 236 -7.02 -15.56 5.69
CA GLN A 236 -7.44 -16.82 5.06
C GLN A 236 -8.87 -16.80 4.51
N ASN A 237 -9.74 -15.92 5.01
CA ASN A 237 -11.15 -15.82 4.57
C ASN A 237 -11.42 -14.59 3.70
N ILE A 238 -10.36 -13.96 3.16
CA ILE A 238 -10.51 -12.76 2.33
C ILE A 238 -11.13 -13.12 0.98
N ASP A 239 -10.70 -14.20 0.37
CA ASP A 239 -11.10 -14.59 -0.98
C ASP A 239 -12.61 -14.85 -1.04
N SER A 240 -13.19 -15.58 -0.09
CA SER A 240 -14.62 -15.83 -0.02
C SER A 240 -15.44 -14.59 0.35
N ASN A 241 -14.93 -13.80 1.32
CA ASN A 241 -15.70 -12.66 1.84
C ASN A 241 -15.67 -11.44 0.92
N PHE A 242 -14.59 -11.19 0.20
CA PHE A 242 -14.44 -9.98 -0.62
C PHE A 242 -14.58 -10.23 -2.11
N TYR A 243 -14.23 -11.43 -2.58
CA TYR A 243 -14.18 -11.73 -4.00
C TYR A 243 -15.15 -12.86 -4.43
N GLY A 244 -15.86 -13.49 -3.48
CA GLY A 244 -16.82 -14.54 -3.77
C GLY A 244 -16.22 -15.83 -4.35
N ILE A 245 -14.91 -16.05 -4.13
CA ILE A 245 -14.21 -17.25 -4.58
C ILE A 245 -13.76 -18.11 -3.40
N ALA A 246 -13.45 -19.38 -3.66
CA ALA A 246 -13.02 -20.29 -2.60
C ALA A 246 -11.68 -19.87 -1.97
N ASP A 247 -11.64 -19.84 -0.64
CA ASP A 247 -10.45 -19.58 0.14
C ASP A 247 -9.34 -20.62 -0.12
N ALA A 248 -8.10 -20.27 0.18
CA ALA A 248 -6.97 -21.18 0.01
C ALA A 248 -7.03 -22.39 0.97
N ASN A 249 -7.71 -22.26 2.11
CA ASN A 249 -7.94 -23.30 3.14
C ASN A 249 -6.67 -24.09 3.55
N ARG A 250 -5.50 -23.43 3.54
CA ARG A 250 -4.26 -24.07 3.96
C ARG A 250 -4.18 -24.15 5.47
N SER A 251 -3.76 -25.31 5.97
CA SER A 251 -3.45 -25.45 7.40
C SER A 251 -2.21 -24.62 7.79
N LEU A 252 -2.08 -24.29 9.07
CA LEU A 252 -0.87 -23.62 9.56
C LEU A 252 0.41 -24.44 9.28
N SER A 253 0.31 -25.76 9.36
CA SER A 253 1.40 -26.67 9.02
C SER A 253 1.80 -26.56 7.54
N ASP A 254 0.82 -26.52 6.62
CA ASP A 254 1.11 -26.39 5.18
C ASP A 254 1.75 -25.03 4.87
N ILE A 255 1.22 -23.94 5.47
CA ILE A 255 1.79 -22.61 5.30
C ILE A 255 3.24 -22.58 5.81
N THR A 256 3.47 -23.15 6.99
CA THR A 256 4.81 -23.22 7.58
C THR A 256 5.76 -24.02 6.69
N LYS A 257 5.33 -25.18 6.21
CA LYS A 257 6.10 -26.00 5.28
C LYS A 257 6.45 -25.23 4.01
N ASN A 258 5.45 -24.63 3.35
CA ASN A 258 5.67 -23.84 2.13
C ASN A 258 6.63 -22.67 2.34
N MET A 259 6.61 -22.05 3.52
CA MET A 259 7.57 -20.99 3.85
C MET A 259 8.99 -21.56 4.01
N PHE A 260 9.16 -22.73 4.60
CA PHE A 260 10.50 -23.37 4.70
C PHE A 260 10.99 -23.83 3.32
N ASP A 261 10.14 -24.46 2.51
CA ASP A 261 10.46 -24.84 1.13
C ASP A 261 10.89 -23.57 0.33
N TYR A 262 10.21 -22.44 0.52
CA TYR A 262 10.61 -21.17 -0.06
C TYR A 262 11.97 -20.69 0.46
N PHE A 263 12.26 -20.81 1.76
CA PHE A 263 13.55 -20.40 2.32
C PHE A 263 14.72 -21.20 1.77
N GLU A 264 14.50 -22.46 1.43
CA GLU A 264 15.52 -23.31 0.80
C GLU A 264 15.90 -22.81 -0.61
N THR A 265 15.04 -22.06 -1.27
CA THR A 265 15.34 -21.44 -2.57
C THR A 265 16.15 -20.14 -2.46
N LEU A 266 16.33 -19.61 -1.24
CA LEU A 266 17.03 -18.34 -1.03
C LEU A 266 18.53 -18.57 -0.89
N GLU A 267 19.30 -17.91 -1.73
CA GLU A 267 20.77 -17.96 -1.70
C GLU A 267 21.38 -17.24 -0.49
N ASN A 268 20.63 -16.28 0.09
CA ASN A 268 21.16 -15.39 1.12
C ASN A 268 20.53 -15.67 2.50
N GLN A 269 21.35 -16.03 3.48
CA GLN A 269 20.92 -16.25 4.87
C GLN A 269 20.23 -15.04 5.52
N ASN A 270 20.57 -13.81 5.12
CA ASN A 270 19.91 -12.62 5.65
C ASN A 270 18.46 -12.52 5.15
N ASP A 271 18.18 -12.94 3.93
CA ASP A 271 16.83 -12.98 3.39
C ASP A 271 15.97 -14.05 4.09
N MET A 272 16.55 -15.22 4.39
CA MET A 272 15.88 -16.22 5.23
C MET A 272 15.52 -15.65 6.62
N LYS A 273 16.43 -14.94 7.29
CA LYS A 273 16.15 -14.30 8.59
C LYS A 273 15.00 -13.30 8.51
N LYS A 274 14.93 -12.49 7.45
CA LYS A 274 13.81 -11.56 7.22
C LYS A 274 12.49 -12.32 7.06
N GLY A 275 12.49 -13.37 6.24
CA GLY A 275 11.32 -14.21 6.04
C GLY A 275 10.81 -14.85 7.35
N LEU A 276 11.69 -15.37 8.18
CA LEU A 276 11.34 -15.94 9.49
C LEU A 276 10.68 -14.92 10.42
N ILE A 277 11.14 -13.67 10.42
CA ILE A 277 10.51 -12.60 11.24
C ILE A 277 9.05 -12.41 10.87
N HIS A 278 8.71 -12.47 9.58
CA HIS A 278 7.32 -12.31 9.11
C HIS A 278 6.41 -13.45 9.54
N MET A 279 6.94 -14.64 9.76
CA MET A 279 6.15 -15.79 10.21
C MET A 279 5.67 -15.67 11.68
N HIS A 280 6.29 -14.85 12.50
CA HIS A 280 5.88 -14.71 13.91
C HIS A 280 4.40 -14.34 14.05
N GLY A 281 3.87 -13.50 13.17
CA GLY A 281 2.47 -13.11 13.17
C GLY A 281 1.49 -14.28 12.96
N LEU A 282 1.90 -15.35 12.29
CA LEU A 282 1.08 -16.55 12.06
C LEU A 282 0.64 -17.22 13.36
N TYR A 283 1.44 -17.13 14.39
CA TYR A 283 1.22 -17.80 15.67
C TYR A 283 0.52 -16.91 16.71
N ASN A 284 0.30 -15.63 16.38
CA ASN A 284 -0.37 -14.71 17.31
C ASN A 284 -1.78 -15.19 17.65
N GLY A 285 -2.10 -15.20 18.96
CA GLY A 285 -3.37 -15.67 19.49
C GLY A 285 -3.49 -17.19 19.69
N LEU A 286 -2.46 -17.97 19.38
CA LEU A 286 -2.42 -19.39 19.71
C LEU A 286 -1.95 -19.63 21.13
N LYS A 287 -2.51 -20.67 21.77
CA LYS A 287 -2.04 -21.14 23.07
C LYS A 287 -0.58 -21.58 22.95
N ASN A 288 0.29 -21.11 23.83
CA ASN A 288 1.74 -21.39 23.86
C ASN A 288 2.57 -20.82 22.70
N ALA A 289 2.05 -19.87 21.93
CA ALA A 289 2.78 -19.24 20.81
C ALA A 289 4.10 -18.53 21.21
N LYS A 290 4.29 -18.25 22.51
CA LYS A 290 5.50 -17.60 23.05
C LYS A 290 6.49 -18.59 23.68
N LYS A 291 6.25 -19.88 23.60
CA LYS A 291 7.17 -20.92 24.04
C LYS A 291 7.95 -21.46 22.85
#